data_63b1bc5565b38db6bca167b112f99d81
#
_entry.id   63b1bc5565b38db6bca167b112f99d81
#
_cell.length_a   1.000
_cell.length_b   1.000
_cell.length_c   1.000
_cell.angle_alpha   90.00
_cell.angle_beta   90.00
_cell.angle_gamma   90.00
#
_symmetry.space_group_name_H-M   'P 1'
#
loop_
_entity.id
_entity.type
_entity.pdbx_description
1 polymer ?
#
loop_
_entity_poly.entity_id
_entity_poly.type
_entity_poly.pdbx_seq_one_letter_code
_entity_poly.pdbx_strand_id
1 'polypeptide(L)'
;MRRLRHEPMLLKPAKWIGTATGVAGAVLIALNIGAVTAGFVLFLISSVLWSTVGWVHREPSLVVLQGAFTAINLLGIYRWANF
;
A
#
# COMPACT_ATOMS: atom_id res chain seq x y z
N MET A 1 -1.38 20.72 14.76
CA MET A 1 -0.97 20.90 14.22
C MET A 1 0.30 21.24 13.87
N ARG A 2 1.06 21.73 14.44
CA ARG A 2 2.22 21.95 14.14
C ARG A 2 3.00 20.88 13.81
N ARG A 3 2.83 19.74 14.26
CA ARG A 3 3.58 18.68 14.00
C ARG A 3 3.54 18.37 12.60
N LEU A 4 2.57 18.71 11.91
CA LEU A 4 2.49 18.41 10.53
C LEU A 4 3.57 19.10 9.75
N ARG A 5 4.09 20.16 10.29
CA ARG A 5 5.11 20.81 9.61
C ARG A 5 6.36 20.08 9.67
N HIS A 6 6.48 19.11 10.53
CA HIS A 6 7.68 18.34 10.66
C HIS A 6 7.62 17.04 9.91
N GLU A 7 6.67 16.92 9.01
CA GLU A 7 6.58 15.72 8.21
C GLU A 7 7.86 15.57 7.42
N PRO A 8 8.53 14.42 7.46
CA PRO A 8 9.75 14.21 6.70
C PRO A 8 9.51 14.44 5.22
N MET A 9 10.53 14.98 4.58
CA MET A 9 10.44 15.30 3.18
C MET A 9 9.98 14.14 2.32
N LEU A 10 10.35 12.91 2.67
CA LEU A 10 9.98 11.76 1.88
C LEU A 10 8.54 11.29 2.07
N LEU A 11 7.84 11.76 3.10
CA LEU A 11 6.50 11.28 3.34
C LEU A 11 5.50 11.77 2.31
N LYS A 12 5.67 12.98 1.82
CA LYS A 12 4.72 13.48 0.86
C LYS A 12 4.76 12.68 -0.44
N PRO A 13 5.94 12.44 -1.04
CA PRO A 13 5.97 11.57 -2.22
C PRO A 13 5.56 10.15 -1.89
N ALA A 14 5.86 9.64 -0.68
CA ALA A 14 5.44 8.30 -0.31
C ALA A 14 3.92 8.18 -0.31
N LYS A 15 3.21 9.19 0.18
CA LYS A 15 1.75 9.18 0.19
C LYS A 15 1.21 9.15 -1.23
N TRP A 16 1.76 9.96 -2.12
CA TRP A 16 1.27 10.02 -3.49
C TRP A 16 1.59 8.75 -4.26
N ILE A 17 2.79 8.20 -4.09
CA ILE A 17 3.14 6.94 -4.73
C ILE A 17 2.28 5.82 -4.16
N GLY A 18 2.07 5.82 -2.84
CA GLY A 18 1.19 4.83 -2.22
C GLY A 18 -0.22 4.90 -2.77
N THR A 19 -0.76 6.11 -2.94
CA THR A 19 -2.08 6.28 -3.50
C THR A 19 -2.13 5.80 -4.95
N ALA A 20 -1.15 6.21 -5.75
CA ALA A 20 -1.13 5.84 -7.15
C ALA A 20 -1.01 4.33 -7.34
N THR A 21 -0.12 3.68 -6.58
CA THR A 21 0.04 2.24 -6.71
C THR A 21 -1.19 1.50 -6.20
N GLY A 22 -1.81 2.01 -5.13
CA GLY A 22 -3.03 1.38 -4.61
C GLY A 22 -4.18 1.46 -5.60
N VAL A 23 -4.39 2.64 -6.19
CA VAL A 23 -5.47 2.80 -7.16
C VAL A 23 -5.18 1.98 -8.41
N ALA A 24 -3.93 1.99 -8.89
CA ALA A 24 -3.58 1.22 -10.07
C ALA A 24 -3.78 -0.27 -9.81
N GLY A 25 -3.39 -0.75 -8.63
CA GLY A 25 -3.59 -2.16 -8.28
C GLY A 25 -5.06 -2.53 -8.27
N ALA A 26 -5.89 -1.67 -7.67
CA ALA A 26 -7.33 -1.93 -7.61
C ALA A 26 -7.94 -1.98 -8.99
N VAL A 27 -7.52 -1.07 -9.88
CA VAL A 27 -8.05 -1.04 -11.23
C VAL A 27 -7.66 -2.31 -11.99
N LEU A 28 -6.40 -2.75 -11.85
CA LEU A 28 -5.94 -3.95 -12.54
C LEU A 28 -6.74 -5.18 -12.11
N ILE A 29 -7.03 -5.29 -10.82
CA ILE A 29 -7.79 -6.42 -10.32
C ILE A 29 -9.24 -6.32 -10.79
N ALA A 30 -9.82 -5.12 -10.71
CA ALA A 30 -11.21 -4.93 -11.06
C ALA A 30 -11.47 -5.16 -12.54
N LEU A 31 -10.52 -4.85 -13.40
CA LEU A 31 -10.70 -5.07 -14.83
C LEU A 31 -10.70 -6.54 -15.22
N ASN A 32 -10.16 -7.37 -14.35
CA ASN A 32 -10.18 -8.82 -14.58
C ASN A 32 -9.57 -9.17 -15.94
N ILE A 33 -8.42 -8.58 -16.22
CA ILE A 33 -7.76 -8.79 -17.51
C ILE A 33 -6.55 -9.72 -17.40
N GLY A 34 -6.52 -10.53 -16.36
CA GLY A 34 -5.42 -11.46 -16.17
C GLY A 34 -4.22 -10.84 -15.47
N ALA A 35 -4.40 -9.67 -14.88
CA ALA A 35 -3.30 -8.96 -14.21
C ALA A 35 -3.47 -8.93 -12.69
N VAL A 36 -4.05 -9.98 -12.12
CA VAL A 36 -4.35 -10.00 -10.69
C VAL A 36 -3.07 -9.98 -9.86
N THR A 37 -2.06 -10.76 -10.26
CA THR A 37 -0.80 -10.77 -9.54
C THR A 37 -0.15 -9.38 -9.54
N ALA A 38 -0.15 -8.72 -10.70
CA ALA A 38 0.41 -7.37 -10.79
C ALA A 38 -0.36 -6.42 -9.88
N GLY A 39 -1.69 -6.57 -9.81
CA GLY A 39 -2.50 -5.75 -8.93
C GLY A 39 -2.11 -5.93 -7.47
N PHE A 40 -1.90 -7.18 -7.04
CA PHE A 40 -1.49 -7.42 -5.67
C PHE A 40 -0.07 -6.92 -5.39
N VAL A 41 0.83 -6.97 -6.38
CA VAL A 41 2.16 -6.40 -6.22
C VAL A 41 2.07 -4.89 -5.99
N LEU A 42 1.22 -4.21 -6.77
CA LEU A 42 1.03 -2.77 -6.60
C LEU A 42 0.40 -2.46 -5.24
N PHE A 43 -0.55 -3.28 -4.81
CA PHE A 43 -1.12 -3.11 -3.48
C PHE A 43 -0.07 -3.30 -2.41
N LEU A 44 0.84 -4.25 -2.59
CA LEU A 44 1.88 -4.47 -1.61
C LEU A 44 2.77 -3.24 -1.49
N ILE A 45 3.15 -2.65 -2.62
CA ILE A 45 3.95 -1.44 -2.62
C ILE A 45 3.20 -0.34 -1.87
N SER A 46 1.92 -0.16 -2.18
CA SER A 46 1.09 0.83 -1.53
C SER A 46 1.03 0.60 -0.02
N SER A 47 0.83 -0.65 0.40
CA SER A 47 0.71 -0.98 1.82
C SER A 47 1.98 -0.69 2.59
N VAL A 48 3.13 -0.99 1.98
CA VAL A 48 4.41 -0.72 2.63
C VAL A 48 4.59 0.78 2.78
N LEU A 49 4.27 1.55 1.75
CA LEU A 49 4.41 3.00 1.82
C LEU A 49 3.48 3.60 2.87
N TRP A 50 2.22 3.16 2.89
CA TRP A 50 1.27 3.68 3.88
C TRP A 50 1.58 3.20 5.29
N SER A 51 2.18 2.00 5.44
CA SER A 51 2.62 1.54 6.76
C SER A 51 3.71 2.47 7.29
N THR A 52 4.63 2.86 6.42
CA THR A 52 5.69 3.77 6.81
C THR A 52 5.11 5.12 7.24
N VAL A 53 4.15 5.63 6.48
CA VAL A 53 3.49 6.88 6.82
C VAL A 53 2.79 6.76 8.18
N GLY A 54 2.06 5.67 8.39
CA GLY A 54 1.36 5.47 9.65
C GLY A 54 2.31 5.36 10.84
N TRP A 55 3.45 4.69 10.62
CA TRP A 55 4.42 4.54 11.68
C TRP A 55 5.01 5.89 12.06
N VAL A 56 5.39 6.69 11.06
CA VAL A 56 5.98 8.00 11.32
C VAL A 56 5.00 8.93 12.01
N HIS A 57 3.74 8.89 11.61
CA HIS A 57 2.72 9.75 12.21
C HIS A 57 2.11 9.16 13.47
N ARG A 58 2.58 7.99 13.89
CA ARG A 58 2.09 7.34 15.10
C ARG A 58 0.60 7.12 15.08
N GLU A 59 0.12 6.58 13.98
CA GLU A 59 -1.30 6.24 13.84
C GLU A 59 -1.47 4.74 13.88
N PRO A 60 -1.70 4.16 15.06
CA PRO A 60 -1.76 2.70 15.17
C PRO A 60 -2.86 2.07 14.32
N SER A 61 -3.98 2.73 14.16
CA SER A 61 -5.04 2.15 13.35
C SER A 61 -4.61 2.01 11.90
N LEU A 62 -3.87 2.97 11.37
CA LEU A 62 -3.39 2.90 10.02
C LEU A 62 -2.33 1.80 9.87
N VAL A 63 -1.45 1.67 10.85
CA VAL A 63 -0.42 0.64 10.83
C VAL A 63 -1.05 -0.75 10.85
N VAL A 64 -2.06 -0.95 11.69
CA VAL A 64 -2.74 -2.24 11.76
C VAL A 64 -3.45 -2.55 10.46
N LEU A 65 -4.13 -1.57 9.90
CA LEU A 65 -4.83 -1.77 8.64
C LEU A 65 -3.87 -2.15 7.53
N GLN A 66 -2.77 -1.44 7.43
CA GLN A 66 -1.81 -1.72 6.36
C GLN A 66 -1.04 -3.01 6.62
N GLY A 67 -0.85 -3.38 7.87
CA GLY A 67 -0.26 -4.67 8.21
C GLY A 67 -1.14 -5.80 7.72
N ALA A 68 -2.46 -5.69 7.94
CA ALA A 68 -3.40 -6.67 7.44
C ALA A 68 -3.39 -6.72 5.91
N PHE A 69 -3.38 -5.56 5.27
CA PHE A 69 -3.33 -5.52 3.81
C PHE A 69 -2.03 -6.11 3.27
N THR A 70 -0.92 -5.87 3.95
CA THR A 70 0.35 -6.45 3.53
C THR A 70 0.28 -7.98 3.54
N ALA A 71 -0.29 -8.54 4.59
CA ALA A 71 -0.44 -10.00 4.69
C ALA A 71 -1.36 -10.52 3.58
N ILE A 72 -2.47 -9.82 3.34
CA ILE A 72 -3.40 -10.22 2.29
C ILE A 72 -2.75 -10.12 0.91
N ASN A 73 -1.96 -9.08 0.68
CA ASN A 73 -1.30 -8.90 -0.60
C ASN A 73 -0.25 -9.97 -0.85
N LEU A 74 0.48 -10.36 0.19
CA LEU A 74 1.46 -11.43 0.05
C LEU A 74 0.75 -12.75 -0.25
N LEU A 75 -0.36 -13.01 0.41
CA LEU A 75 -1.14 -14.20 0.14
C LEU A 75 -1.67 -14.18 -1.29
N GLY A 76 -2.14 -13.00 -1.74
CA GLY A 76 -2.65 -12.87 -3.10
C GLY A 76 -1.58 -13.13 -4.13
N ILE A 77 -0.38 -12.61 -3.90
CA ILE A 77 0.74 -12.85 -4.82
C ILE A 77 1.07 -14.34 -4.87
N TYR A 78 1.15 -14.97 -3.69
CA TYR A 78 1.46 -16.39 -3.63
C TYR A 78 0.42 -17.20 -4.41
N ARG A 79 -0.85 -16.87 -4.19
CA ARG A 79 -1.91 -17.63 -4.78
C ARG A 79 -2.03 -17.46 -6.29
N TRP A 80 -1.86 -16.23 -6.77
CA TRP A 80 -2.09 -15.92 -8.17
C TRP A 80 -0.85 -15.99 -9.04
N ALA A 81 0.34 -16.06 -8.45
CA ALA A 81 1.56 -16.21 -9.21
C ALA A 81 1.96 -17.67 -9.41
N ASN A 82 1.19 -18.60 -8.83
CA ASN A 82 1.47 -20.02 -8.99
C ASN A 82 2.82 -20.44 -8.47
N PHE A 83 3.18 -20.00 -7.31
CA PHE A 83 4.42 -20.45 -6.70
C PHE A 83 4.32 -21.87 -6.17
#